data_f42e2ebfe5f928cbcb9092d3a9d0b6b9
#
_entry.id   f42e2ebfe5f928cbcb9092d3a9d0b6b9
#
_cell.length_a   1.000
_cell.length_b   1.000
_cell.length_c   1.000
_cell.angle_alpha   90.00
_cell.angle_beta   90.00
_cell.angle_gamma   90.00
#
_symmetry.space_group_name_H-M   'P 1'
#
loop_
_entity.id
_entity.type
_entity.pdbx_description
1 polymer ?
#
loop_
_entity_poly.entity_id
_entity_poly.type
_entity_poly.pdbx_seq_one_letter_code
_entity_poly.pdbx_strand_id
1 'polypeptide(L)'
;MKKIRFAVVGCGHIGKRHAEMIVRDSGAELVALCDIRPQEELGIEAYDVPLFPSLDALLHSDLDIDVINICTPNGLHADMAIQAIESGHHVVIEKPMALTLQDAEKVVYTSLRYQKQAFCVMQNRYSPPSVWIKDMVDSGRLGQIYMVQLNCYWNRDDRYYKAGGWHGDAQLDGGTLFTQFSHFIDIMYWLFGDICHIQARFADFNHQNLTDFEDSGLITFDFIKGGMGCLSYSTAVWDKNMESSILIIAENGSVKIGGQYMNEVEYCHIKNYEMPTLAPTNPGNDYGPYKGSAQNHNFVIHNVVEVLSQTTGKQITTNVLEGLKVVDIIQKIYALKEKKNHLSRG
;
A
#
# COMPACT_ATOMS: atom_id res chain seq x y z
N MET A 1 16.68 17.07 -19.85
CA MET A 1 17.17 16.21 -18.76
C MET A 1 17.14 14.78 -19.24
N LYS A 2 18.07 13.93 -18.77
CA LYS A 2 18.01 12.48 -19.04
C LYS A 2 16.80 11.93 -18.33
N LYS A 3 15.95 11.17 -19.04
CA LYS A 3 14.80 10.50 -18.44
C LYS A 3 15.26 9.37 -17.53
N ILE A 4 14.51 9.13 -16.46
CA ILE A 4 14.68 7.95 -15.59
C ILE A 4 14.02 6.74 -16.28
N ARG A 5 14.78 5.66 -16.46
CA ARG A 5 14.38 4.48 -17.21
C ARG A 5 13.85 3.41 -16.27
N PHE A 6 12.63 2.98 -16.53
CA PHE A 6 11.87 2.05 -15.72
C PHE A 6 11.65 0.72 -16.42
N ALA A 7 11.76 -0.37 -15.67
CA ALA A 7 11.20 -1.65 -16.03
C ALA A 7 10.08 -2.03 -15.05
N VAL A 8 9.06 -2.76 -15.51
CA VAL A 8 7.95 -3.22 -14.67
C VAL A 8 7.92 -4.74 -14.65
N VAL A 9 7.95 -5.33 -13.46
CA VAL A 9 7.90 -6.78 -13.19
C VAL A 9 6.55 -7.15 -12.61
N GLY A 10 5.81 -8.05 -13.29
CA GLY A 10 4.42 -8.36 -13.04
C GLY A 10 3.48 -7.43 -13.82
N CYS A 11 3.00 -7.88 -14.98
CA CYS A 11 2.16 -7.09 -15.90
C CYS A 11 0.66 -7.36 -15.71
N GLY A 12 0.22 -7.66 -14.49
CA GLY A 12 -1.18 -7.72 -14.11
C GLY A 12 -1.85 -6.33 -14.11
N HIS A 13 -3.00 -6.21 -13.45
CA HIS A 13 -3.73 -4.93 -13.40
C HIS A 13 -2.87 -3.77 -12.87
N ILE A 14 -2.11 -4.02 -11.81
CA ILE A 14 -1.29 -2.98 -11.17
C ILE A 14 -0.04 -2.68 -11.98
N GLY A 15 0.64 -3.68 -12.53
CA GLY A 15 1.82 -3.44 -13.37
C GLY A 15 1.49 -2.66 -14.64
N LYS A 16 0.35 -2.94 -15.28
CA LYS A 16 -0.17 -2.11 -16.39
C LYS A 16 -0.44 -0.68 -15.96
N ARG A 17 -0.95 -0.46 -14.74
CA ARG A 17 -1.11 0.87 -14.17
C ARG A 17 0.22 1.59 -14.01
N HIS A 18 1.25 0.91 -13.49
CA HIS A 18 2.59 1.48 -13.39
C HIS A 18 3.16 1.83 -14.76
N ALA A 19 3.07 0.92 -15.73
CA ALA A 19 3.53 1.17 -17.10
C ALA A 19 2.83 2.39 -17.72
N GLU A 20 1.51 2.51 -17.55
CA GLU A 20 0.73 3.67 -18.00
C GLU A 20 1.21 4.98 -17.35
N MET A 21 1.44 5.00 -16.03
CA MET A 21 1.88 6.20 -15.33
C MET A 21 3.32 6.59 -15.70
N ILE A 22 4.21 5.61 -15.92
CA ILE A 22 5.57 5.84 -16.41
C ILE A 22 5.54 6.49 -17.81
N VAL A 23 4.75 5.97 -18.73
CA VAL A 23 4.63 6.53 -20.10
C VAL A 23 4.05 7.96 -20.08
N ARG A 24 3.19 8.28 -19.12
CA ARG A 24 2.59 9.62 -18.99
C ARG A 24 3.50 10.65 -18.35
N ASP A 25 4.49 10.24 -17.55
CA ASP A 25 5.42 11.17 -16.90
C ASP A 25 6.53 11.60 -17.85
N SER A 26 6.68 12.91 -18.05
CA SER A 26 7.65 13.47 -19.00
C SER A 26 9.11 13.20 -18.64
N GLY A 27 9.41 12.94 -17.37
CA GLY A 27 10.74 12.64 -16.85
C GLY A 27 11.05 11.14 -16.79
N ALA A 28 10.06 10.28 -17.12
CA ALA A 28 10.19 8.83 -17.10
C ALA A 28 10.23 8.23 -18.52
N GLU A 29 10.78 7.03 -18.62
CA GLU A 29 10.80 6.21 -19.83
C GLU A 29 10.58 4.74 -19.45
N LEU A 30 9.59 4.09 -20.04
CA LEU A 30 9.41 2.65 -19.93
C LEU A 30 10.34 1.96 -20.92
N VAL A 31 11.24 1.11 -20.44
CA VAL A 31 12.24 0.43 -21.29
C VAL A 31 12.08 -1.08 -21.36
N ALA A 32 11.36 -1.69 -20.43
CA ALA A 32 11.09 -3.12 -20.42
C ALA A 32 9.86 -3.49 -19.61
N LEU A 33 9.27 -4.63 -19.92
CA LEU A 33 8.26 -5.33 -19.15
C LEU A 33 8.76 -6.75 -18.83
N CYS A 34 8.28 -7.30 -17.72
CA CYS A 34 8.61 -8.67 -17.30
C CYS A 34 7.37 -9.35 -16.73
N ASP A 35 6.99 -10.50 -17.26
CA ASP A 35 5.92 -11.36 -16.72
C ASP A 35 6.19 -12.81 -17.16
N ILE A 36 5.74 -13.76 -16.36
CA ILE A 36 5.83 -15.19 -16.68
C ILE A 36 4.85 -15.64 -17.77
N ARG A 37 3.82 -14.82 -18.02
CA ARG A 37 2.80 -15.07 -19.05
C ARG A 37 3.22 -14.44 -20.38
N PRO A 38 2.79 -15.01 -21.51
CA PRO A 38 3.07 -14.45 -22.82
C PRO A 38 2.32 -13.13 -23.05
N GLN A 39 2.83 -12.32 -23.97
CA GLN A 39 2.35 -10.96 -24.25
C GLN A 39 0.88 -10.92 -24.66
N GLU A 40 0.43 -11.92 -25.41
CA GLU A 40 -0.93 -12.04 -25.95
C GLU A 40 -1.99 -12.19 -24.83
N GLU A 41 -1.61 -12.72 -23.66
CA GLU A 41 -2.50 -12.86 -22.50
C GLU A 41 -2.52 -11.59 -21.64
N LEU A 42 -1.55 -10.71 -21.81
CA LEU A 42 -1.35 -9.56 -20.97
C LEU A 42 -2.03 -8.30 -21.50
N GLY A 43 -2.20 -8.16 -22.82
CA GLY A 43 -2.74 -6.95 -23.45
C GLY A 43 -1.83 -5.75 -23.22
N ILE A 44 -0.53 -5.91 -23.48
CA ILE A 44 0.53 -4.91 -23.29
C ILE A 44 1.26 -4.54 -24.57
N GLU A 45 0.79 -4.99 -25.72
CA GLU A 45 1.41 -4.81 -27.03
C GLU A 45 1.60 -3.33 -27.39
N ALA A 46 0.74 -2.47 -26.87
CA ALA A 46 0.78 -1.02 -27.14
C ALA A 46 2.01 -0.31 -26.54
N TYR A 47 2.75 -0.96 -25.63
CA TYR A 47 3.93 -0.31 -25.02
C TYR A 47 5.18 -0.37 -25.88
N ASP A 48 5.25 -1.27 -26.88
CA ASP A 48 6.37 -1.39 -27.83
C ASP A 48 7.77 -1.47 -27.15
N VAL A 49 7.86 -2.24 -26.07
CA VAL A 49 9.10 -2.52 -25.33
C VAL A 49 9.30 -4.02 -25.16
N PRO A 50 10.54 -4.51 -24.99
CA PRO A 50 10.80 -5.93 -24.80
C PRO A 50 10.11 -6.48 -23.55
N LEU A 51 9.54 -7.69 -23.68
CA LEU A 51 8.99 -8.48 -22.59
C LEU A 51 9.98 -9.60 -22.20
N PHE A 52 10.35 -9.63 -20.92
CA PHE A 52 11.23 -10.67 -20.36
C PHE A 52 10.40 -11.72 -19.61
N PRO A 53 10.74 -13.02 -19.73
CA PRO A 53 9.98 -14.09 -19.09
C PRO A 53 10.28 -14.26 -17.60
N SER A 54 11.31 -13.61 -17.07
CA SER A 54 11.71 -13.68 -15.64
C SER A 54 12.51 -12.44 -15.23
N LEU A 55 12.52 -12.15 -13.92
CA LEU A 55 13.37 -11.11 -13.35
C LEU A 55 14.85 -11.37 -13.66
N ASP A 56 15.31 -12.61 -13.54
CA ASP A 56 16.68 -13.00 -13.85
C ASP A 56 17.07 -12.65 -15.30
N ALA A 57 16.22 -12.97 -16.26
CA ALA A 57 16.45 -12.59 -17.68
C ALA A 57 16.49 -11.08 -17.89
N LEU A 58 15.66 -10.33 -17.17
CA LEU A 58 15.66 -8.86 -17.19
C LEU A 58 16.96 -8.29 -16.62
N LEU A 59 17.40 -8.78 -15.45
CA LEU A 59 18.60 -8.31 -14.75
C LEU A 59 19.91 -8.61 -15.52
N HIS A 60 19.93 -9.67 -16.35
CA HIS A 60 21.07 -10.03 -17.19
C HIS A 60 20.98 -9.42 -18.61
N SER A 61 19.99 -8.61 -18.90
CA SER A 61 19.89 -7.93 -20.21
C SER A 61 20.88 -6.78 -20.33
N ASP A 62 21.21 -6.40 -21.59
CA ASP A 62 22.04 -5.22 -21.88
C ASP A 62 21.27 -3.89 -21.78
N LEU A 63 20.04 -3.90 -21.27
CA LEU A 63 19.25 -2.70 -21.13
C LEU A 63 19.76 -1.83 -19.98
N ASP A 64 19.82 -0.55 -20.22
CA ASP A 64 20.19 0.44 -19.23
C ASP A 64 18.94 0.84 -18.43
N ILE A 65 18.74 0.24 -17.26
CA ILE A 65 17.58 0.39 -16.38
C ILE A 65 18.00 1.13 -15.10
N ASP A 66 17.29 2.17 -14.73
CA ASP A 66 17.53 2.91 -13.49
C ASP A 66 16.66 2.37 -12.33
N VAL A 67 15.40 2.02 -12.62
CA VAL A 67 14.39 1.62 -11.62
C VAL A 67 13.62 0.38 -12.06
N ILE A 68 13.42 -0.55 -11.14
CA ILE A 68 12.56 -1.73 -11.35
C ILE A 68 11.33 -1.61 -10.45
N ASN A 69 10.15 -1.60 -11.07
CA ASN A 69 8.87 -1.61 -10.36
C ASN A 69 8.42 -3.05 -10.13
N ILE A 70 8.25 -3.45 -8.87
CA ILE A 70 7.83 -4.79 -8.46
C ILE A 70 6.31 -4.76 -8.25
N CYS A 71 5.57 -5.41 -9.15
CA CYS A 71 4.10 -5.43 -9.20
C CYS A 71 3.54 -6.88 -9.25
N THR A 72 4.27 -7.81 -8.70
CA THR A 72 3.98 -9.25 -8.62
C THR A 72 3.03 -9.57 -7.45
N PRO A 73 2.65 -10.83 -7.19
CA PRO A 73 2.01 -11.22 -5.94
C PRO A 73 2.81 -10.83 -4.70
N ASN A 74 2.13 -10.47 -3.62
CA ASN A 74 2.74 -9.86 -2.42
C ASN A 74 3.90 -10.67 -1.82
N GLY A 75 3.76 -12.01 -1.77
CA GLY A 75 4.78 -12.90 -1.22
C GLY A 75 6.11 -12.89 -1.99
N LEU A 76 6.14 -12.34 -3.20
CA LEU A 76 7.34 -12.26 -4.04
C LEU A 76 8.05 -10.90 -3.97
N HIS A 77 7.42 -9.88 -3.38
CA HIS A 77 7.90 -8.51 -3.41
C HIS A 77 9.30 -8.35 -2.83
N ALA A 78 9.53 -8.88 -1.62
CA ALA A 78 10.79 -8.69 -0.91
C ALA A 78 11.97 -9.35 -1.64
N ASP A 79 11.83 -10.62 -2.05
CA ASP A 79 12.90 -11.36 -2.72
C ASP A 79 13.26 -10.73 -4.07
N MET A 80 12.26 -10.31 -4.85
CA MET A 80 12.49 -9.64 -6.12
C MET A 80 13.10 -8.25 -5.94
N ALA A 81 12.69 -7.50 -4.92
CA ALA A 81 13.29 -6.20 -4.61
C ALA A 81 14.76 -6.35 -4.20
N ILE A 82 15.09 -7.35 -3.38
CA ILE A 82 16.48 -7.64 -2.97
C ILE A 82 17.32 -7.96 -4.19
N GLN A 83 16.89 -8.87 -5.08
CA GLN A 83 17.60 -9.23 -6.29
C GLN A 83 17.87 -8.00 -7.19
N ALA A 84 16.85 -7.16 -7.40
CA ALA A 84 16.98 -5.95 -8.21
C ALA A 84 17.96 -4.95 -7.58
N ILE A 85 17.93 -4.75 -6.27
CA ILE A 85 18.84 -3.86 -5.55
C ILE A 85 20.28 -4.37 -5.63
N GLU A 86 20.50 -5.67 -5.42
CA GLU A 86 21.83 -6.31 -5.50
C GLU A 86 22.42 -6.22 -6.91
N SER A 87 21.56 -6.23 -7.94
CA SER A 87 21.97 -6.03 -9.33
C SER A 87 22.17 -4.54 -9.71
N GLY A 88 22.06 -3.63 -8.74
CA GLY A 88 22.42 -2.23 -8.93
C GLY A 88 21.29 -1.29 -9.34
N HIS A 89 20.02 -1.70 -9.21
CA HIS A 89 18.84 -0.90 -9.56
C HIS A 89 18.18 -0.26 -8.35
N HIS A 90 17.54 0.89 -8.52
CA HIS A 90 16.54 1.41 -7.59
C HIS A 90 15.25 0.59 -7.74
N VAL A 91 14.40 0.55 -6.70
CA VAL A 91 13.15 -0.21 -6.77
C VAL A 91 11.94 0.61 -6.33
N VAL A 92 10.82 0.35 -6.97
CA VAL A 92 9.49 0.74 -6.53
C VAL A 92 8.73 -0.55 -6.20
N ILE A 93 8.33 -0.72 -4.95
CA ILE A 93 7.73 -1.96 -4.46
C ILE A 93 6.25 -1.71 -4.20
N GLU A 94 5.38 -2.49 -4.84
CA GLU A 94 3.96 -2.46 -4.51
C GLU A 94 3.71 -2.87 -3.05
N LYS A 95 2.61 -2.39 -2.53
CA LYS A 95 2.21 -2.73 -1.16
C LYS A 95 1.56 -4.15 -1.11
N PRO A 96 1.76 -4.87 -0.02
CA PRO A 96 2.72 -4.60 1.06
C PRO A 96 4.15 -4.83 0.59
N MET A 97 5.11 -4.13 1.19
CA MET A 97 6.54 -4.28 0.84
C MET A 97 7.06 -5.71 1.05
N ALA A 98 6.53 -6.41 2.04
CA ALA A 98 6.82 -7.79 2.39
C ALA A 98 5.66 -8.38 3.20
N LEU A 99 5.63 -9.69 3.40
CA LEU A 99 4.68 -10.37 4.29
C LEU A 99 5.23 -10.68 5.68
N THR A 100 6.54 -10.54 5.88
CA THR A 100 7.19 -10.72 7.18
C THR A 100 8.07 -9.53 7.53
N LEU A 101 8.19 -9.24 8.83
CA LEU A 101 9.12 -8.21 9.32
C LEU A 101 10.56 -8.54 8.92
N GLN A 102 10.95 -9.81 9.02
CA GLN A 102 12.29 -10.26 8.66
C GLN A 102 12.63 -9.93 7.19
N ASP A 103 11.71 -10.15 6.26
CA ASP A 103 11.94 -9.87 4.85
C ASP A 103 11.91 -8.37 4.57
N ALA A 104 11.05 -7.61 5.26
CA ALA A 104 11.06 -6.16 5.21
C ALA A 104 12.41 -5.58 5.72
N GLU A 105 12.96 -6.12 6.81
CA GLU A 105 14.28 -5.74 7.33
C GLU A 105 15.41 -6.05 6.34
N LYS A 106 15.34 -7.19 5.64
CA LYS A 106 16.31 -7.53 4.58
C LYS A 106 16.26 -6.52 3.43
N VAL A 107 15.08 -6.12 2.99
CA VAL A 107 14.92 -5.08 1.93
C VAL A 107 15.57 -3.77 2.38
N VAL A 108 15.30 -3.32 3.61
CA VAL A 108 15.91 -2.10 4.18
C VAL A 108 17.43 -2.22 4.22
N TYR A 109 17.95 -3.32 4.79
CA TYR A 109 19.39 -3.56 4.88
C TYR A 109 20.07 -3.57 3.52
N THR A 110 19.47 -4.26 2.53
CA THR A 110 20.00 -4.35 1.18
C THR A 110 19.99 -2.99 0.48
N SER A 111 18.93 -2.22 0.61
CA SER A 111 18.83 -0.84 0.09
C SER A 111 19.96 0.04 0.62
N LEU A 112 20.23 0.01 1.93
CA LEU A 112 21.30 0.77 2.55
C LEU A 112 22.69 0.27 2.11
N ARG A 113 22.91 -1.05 2.10
CA ARG A 113 24.19 -1.68 1.73
C ARG A 113 24.61 -1.34 0.30
N TYR A 114 23.67 -1.41 -0.63
CA TYR A 114 23.92 -1.16 -2.06
C TYR A 114 23.70 0.30 -2.46
N GLN A 115 23.35 1.18 -1.49
CA GLN A 115 23.09 2.61 -1.72
C GLN A 115 22.03 2.86 -2.82
N LYS A 116 21.00 2.02 -2.87
CA LYS A 116 19.88 2.15 -3.79
C LYS A 116 18.64 2.63 -3.07
N GLN A 117 17.87 3.47 -3.73
CA GLN A 117 16.60 3.94 -3.19
C GLN A 117 15.53 2.85 -3.37
N ALA A 118 14.75 2.64 -2.32
CA ALA A 118 13.57 1.77 -2.36
C ALA A 118 12.34 2.59 -1.96
N PHE A 119 11.36 2.63 -2.85
CA PHE A 119 10.10 3.35 -2.71
C PHE A 119 8.99 2.33 -2.47
N CYS A 120 8.15 2.55 -1.45
CA CYS A 120 6.95 1.75 -1.23
C CYS A 120 5.73 2.46 -1.84
N VAL A 121 4.84 1.70 -2.45
CA VAL A 121 3.63 2.29 -3.06
C VAL A 121 2.55 2.47 -2.01
N MET A 122 2.42 3.69 -1.46
CA MET A 122 1.39 4.10 -0.50
C MET A 122 0.63 5.30 -1.08
N GLN A 123 -0.03 5.08 -2.22
CA GLN A 123 -0.62 6.14 -3.04
C GLN A 123 -1.75 6.91 -2.34
N ASN A 124 -2.36 6.38 -1.27
CA ASN A 124 -3.41 7.08 -0.52
C ASN A 124 -2.88 8.32 0.21
N ARG A 125 -1.59 8.41 0.51
CA ARG A 125 -0.98 9.60 1.12
C ARG A 125 -1.08 10.84 0.23
N TYR A 126 -1.23 10.68 -1.09
CA TYR A 126 -1.36 11.77 -2.04
C TYR A 126 -2.80 12.27 -2.23
N SER A 127 -3.79 11.65 -1.62
CA SER A 127 -5.17 12.14 -1.66
C SER A 127 -5.28 13.49 -0.94
N PRO A 128 -5.98 14.48 -1.51
CA PRO A 128 -6.13 15.81 -0.89
C PRO A 128 -6.59 15.77 0.58
N PRO A 129 -7.58 14.93 0.98
CA PRO A 129 -7.93 14.80 2.39
C PRO A 129 -6.80 14.24 3.26
N SER A 130 -5.98 13.30 2.73
CA SER A 130 -4.84 12.74 3.46
C SER A 130 -3.73 13.76 3.68
N VAL A 131 -3.41 14.54 2.65
CA VAL A 131 -2.42 15.63 2.75
C VAL A 131 -2.89 16.70 3.74
N TRP A 132 -4.16 17.09 3.66
CA TRP A 132 -4.76 18.09 4.54
C TRP A 132 -4.74 17.64 6.01
N ILE A 133 -5.18 16.42 6.31
CA ILE A 133 -5.20 15.96 7.71
C ILE A 133 -3.78 15.78 8.27
N LYS A 134 -2.82 15.40 7.43
CA LYS A 134 -1.40 15.33 7.83
C LYS A 134 -0.90 16.71 8.27
N ASP A 135 -1.21 17.77 7.54
CA ASP A 135 -0.86 19.13 7.92
C ASP A 135 -1.53 19.53 9.25
N MET A 136 -2.80 19.17 9.46
CA MET A 136 -3.49 19.44 10.74
C MET A 136 -2.85 18.73 11.93
N VAL A 137 -2.36 17.50 11.75
CA VAL A 137 -1.65 16.74 12.78
C VAL A 137 -0.25 17.31 12.99
N ASP A 138 0.53 17.50 11.95
CA ASP A 138 1.94 17.96 12.03
C ASP A 138 2.06 19.39 12.57
N SER A 139 1.13 20.27 12.24
CA SER A 139 1.09 21.63 12.77
C SER A 139 0.66 21.70 14.26
N GLY A 140 0.26 20.57 14.85
CA GLY A 140 -0.25 20.51 16.22
C GLY A 140 -1.62 21.20 16.40
N ARG A 141 -2.31 21.56 15.31
CA ARG A 141 -3.60 22.27 15.37
C ARG A 141 -4.68 21.48 16.08
N LEU A 142 -4.67 20.17 15.96
CA LEU A 142 -5.61 19.30 16.66
C LEU A 142 -5.33 19.21 18.18
N GLY A 143 -4.13 19.56 18.64
CA GLY A 143 -3.69 19.32 20.03
C GLY A 143 -3.48 17.83 20.29
N GLN A 144 -3.71 17.41 21.54
CA GLN A 144 -3.57 16.00 21.93
C GLN A 144 -4.65 15.14 21.23
N ILE A 145 -4.23 14.06 20.62
CA ILE A 145 -5.14 13.06 20.04
C ILE A 145 -5.68 12.18 21.19
N TYR A 146 -6.99 12.05 21.29
CA TYR A 146 -7.64 11.24 22.31
C TYR A 146 -8.06 9.87 21.78
N MET A 147 -8.74 9.86 20.63
CA MET A 147 -9.27 8.63 20.05
C MET A 147 -9.21 8.68 18.51
N VAL A 148 -8.85 7.55 17.92
CA VAL A 148 -8.89 7.34 16.48
C VAL A 148 -9.66 6.05 16.17
N GLN A 149 -10.61 6.12 15.24
CA GLN A 149 -11.32 4.95 14.75
C GLN A 149 -11.14 4.82 13.25
N LEU A 150 -10.67 3.66 12.80
CA LEU A 150 -10.60 3.28 11.38
C LEU A 150 -11.68 2.24 11.07
N ASN A 151 -12.39 2.46 9.97
CA ASN A 151 -13.35 1.49 9.43
C ASN A 151 -13.00 1.18 7.99
N CYS A 152 -12.94 -0.11 7.65
CA CYS A 152 -12.59 -0.59 6.31
C CYS A 152 -13.53 -1.73 5.92
N TYR A 153 -14.58 -1.43 5.17
CA TYR A 153 -15.64 -2.35 4.82
C TYR A 153 -15.76 -2.49 3.31
N TRP A 154 -15.19 -3.55 2.77
CA TRP A 154 -15.14 -3.81 1.34
C TRP A 154 -15.81 -5.13 0.97
N ASN A 155 -16.24 -5.25 -0.27
CA ASN A 155 -16.65 -6.52 -0.84
C ASN A 155 -15.43 -7.18 -1.51
N ARG A 156 -15.14 -8.42 -1.12
CA ARG A 156 -14.27 -9.34 -1.83
C ARG A 156 -14.89 -10.73 -1.76
N ASP A 157 -15.39 -11.21 -2.88
CA ASP A 157 -16.05 -12.51 -3.00
C ASP A 157 -15.37 -13.38 -4.08
N ASP A 158 -16.05 -14.37 -4.62
CA ASP A 158 -15.55 -15.26 -5.68
C ASP A 158 -15.19 -14.53 -6.99
N ARG A 159 -15.70 -13.31 -7.20
CA ARG A 159 -15.27 -12.45 -8.31
C ARG A 159 -13.84 -11.98 -8.14
N TYR A 160 -13.37 -11.85 -6.89
CA TYR A 160 -12.01 -11.46 -6.53
C TYR A 160 -11.13 -12.68 -6.26
N TYR A 161 -11.55 -13.61 -5.41
CA TYR A 161 -10.84 -14.82 -5.01
C TYR A 161 -11.09 -15.97 -6.01
N LYS A 162 -10.46 -15.87 -7.18
CA LYS A 162 -10.64 -16.88 -8.25
C LYS A 162 -9.81 -18.12 -7.98
N ALA A 163 -10.38 -19.30 -8.22
CA ALA A 163 -9.65 -20.56 -8.13
C ALA A 163 -8.41 -20.56 -9.03
N GLY A 164 -7.26 -20.96 -8.48
CA GLY A 164 -5.97 -20.96 -9.17
C GLY A 164 -5.28 -19.60 -9.28
N GLY A 165 -5.88 -18.53 -8.73
CA GLY A 165 -5.25 -17.23 -8.54
C GLY A 165 -4.37 -17.20 -7.28
N TRP A 166 -3.58 -16.15 -7.13
CA TRP A 166 -2.75 -15.95 -5.94
C TRP A 166 -3.51 -15.28 -4.77
N HIS A 167 -4.63 -14.63 -5.08
CA HIS A 167 -5.48 -14.04 -4.06
C HIS A 167 -6.11 -15.12 -3.18
N GLY A 168 -6.06 -14.91 -1.89
CA GLY A 168 -6.58 -15.86 -0.91
C GLY A 168 -5.57 -16.88 -0.39
N ASP A 169 -4.43 -17.04 -1.05
CA ASP A 169 -3.31 -17.90 -0.61
C ASP A 169 -2.51 -17.22 0.50
N ALA A 170 -2.30 -17.89 1.63
CA ALA A 170 -1.60 -17.30 2.78
C ALA A 170 -0.15 -16.88 2.50
N GLN A 171 0.53 -17.55 1.56
CA GLN A 171 1.94 -17.28 1.25
C GLN A 171 2.11 -16.19 0.19
N LEU A 172 1.17 -16.08 -0.75
CA LEU A 172 1.24 -15.11 -1.85
C LEU A 172 0.47 -13.83 -1.57
N ASP A 173 -0.68 -13.92 -0.88
CA ASP A 173 -1.55 -12.79 -0.50
C ASP A 173 -1.16 -12.23 0.88
N GLY A 174 -0.94 -13.10 1.86
CA GLY A 174 -0.55 -12.75 3.24
C GLY A 174 -1.71 -12.47 4.19
N GLY A 175 -2.90 -12.17 3.67
CA GLY A 175 -4.09 -11.91 4.47
C GLY A 175 -4.75 -10.55 4.23
N THR A 176 -5.94 -10.42 4.77
CA THR A 176 -6.83 -9.27 4.54
C THR A 176 -6.16 -7.93 4.87
N LEU A 177 -5.43 -7.83 5.97
CA LEU A 177 -4.75 -6.58 6.35
C LEU A 177 -3.61 -6.24 5.40
N PHE A 178 -2.86 -7.21 4.89
CA PHE A 178 -1.77 -6.97 3.95
C PHE A 178 -2.30 -6.50 2.59
N THR A 179 -3.23 -7.23 2.00
CA THR A 179 -3.65 -6.97 0.63
C THR A 179 -4.67 -5.87 0.51
N GLN A 180 -5.71 -5.87 1.36
CA GLN A 180 -6.82 -4.92 1.23
C GLN A 180 -6.59 -3.63 2.03
N PHE A 181 -6.10 -3.72 3.27
CA PHE A 181 -6.20 -2.62 4.22
C PHE A 181 -4.85 -2.05 4.69
N SER A 182 -3.71 -2.49 4.14
CA SER A 182 -2.39 -1.93 4.45
C SER A 182 -2.29 -0.43 4.20
N HIS A 183 -3.00 0.11 3.20
CA HIS A 183 -3.06 1.55 2.96
C HIS A 183 -3.63 2.35 4.13
N PHE A 184 -4.61 1.81 4.86
CA PHE A 184 -5.25 2.50 5.98
C PHE A 184 -4.42 2.38 7.25
N ILE A 185 -3.71 1.26 7.41
CA ILE A 185 -2.69 1.09 8.46
C ILE A 185 -1.52 2.05 8.20
N ASP A 186 -1.12 2.22 6.95
CA ASP A 186 -0.11 3.21 6.55
C ASP A 186 -0.55 4.65 6.90
N ILE A 187 -1.76 5.06 6.53
CA ILE A 187 -2.29 6.38 6.88
C ILE A 187 -2.32 6.58 8.40
N MET A 188 -2.77 5.58 9.16
CA MET A 188 -2.78 5.62 10.62
C MET A 188 -1.37 5.83 11.20
N TYR A 189 -0.40 5.02 10.76
CA TYR A 189 0.99 5.13 11.19
C TYR A 189 1.60 6.48 10.79
N TRP A 190 1.38 6.92 9.56
CA TRP A 190 1.88 8.19 9.05
C TRP A 190 1.36 9.40 9.81
N LEU A 191 0.11 9.35 10.26
CA LEU A 191 -0.52 10.43 11.03
C LEU A 191 -0.12 10.40 12.51
N PHE A 192 -0.16 9.24 13.16
CA PHE A 192 -0.09 9.15 14.63
C PHE A 192 1.11 8.38 15.15
N GLY A 193 1.87 7.71 14.29
CA GLY A 193 3.02 6.89 14.68
C GLY A 193 2.64 5.47 15.09
N ASP A 194 3.54 4.84 15.85
CA ASP A 194 3.48 3.43 16.21
C ASP A 194 2.44 3.15 17.33
N ILE A 195 2.02 1.88 17.43
CA ILE A 195 0.97 1.42 18.34
C ILE A 195 1.51 0.36 19.32
N CYS A 196 0.84 0.24 20.45
CA CYS A 196 1.13 -0.75 21.51
C CYS A 196 -0.18 -1.27 22.13
N HIS A 197 -0.08 -2.19 23.10
CA HIS A 197 -1.21 -2.79 23.86
C HIS A 197 -2.31 -3.33 22.92
N ILE A 198 -1.91 -3.95 21.83
CA ILE A 198 -2.81 -4.42 20.78
C ILE A 198 -3.66 -5.59 21.28
N GLN A 199 -4.97 -5.52 21.07
CA GLN A 199 -5.91 -6.61 21.26
C GLN A 199 -6.67 -6.83 19.93
N ALA A 200 -6.89 -8.08 19.57
CA ALA A 200 -7.54 -8.42 18.30
C ALA A 200 -8.52 -9.57 18.43
N ARG A 201 -9.59 -9.50 17.65
CA ARG A 201 -10.54 -10.60 17.42
C ARG A 201 -10.74 -10.72 15.93
N PHE A 202 -10.61 -11.94 15.42
CA PHE A 202 -10.76 -12.28 14.01
C PHE A 202 -11.91 -13.27 13.81
N ALA A 203 -12.53 -13.22 12.64
CA ALA A 203 -13.52 -14.16 12.21
C ALA A 203 -13.45 -14.36 10.69
N ASP A 204 -13.87 -15.54 10.25
CA ASP A 204 -14.12 -15.85 8.85
C ASP A 204 -15.59 -16.28 8.74
N PHE A 205 -16.44 -15.41 8.20
CA PHE A 205 -17.88 -15.60 8.14
C PHE A 205 -18.34 -16.18 6.80
N ASN A 206 -17.68 -15.80 5.70
CA ASN A 206 -18.15 -16.24 4.39
C ASN A 206 -17.01 -16.51 3.35
N HIS A 207 -15.75 -16.54 3.77
CA HIS A 207 -14.62 -16.82 2.89
C HIS A 207 -13.94 -18.18 3.12
N GLN A 208 -14.51 -19.06 3.94
CA GLN A 208 -13.94 -20.34 4.38
C GLN A 208 -13.50 -21.27 3.25
N ASN A 209 -14.07 -21.12 2.05
CA ASN A 209 -13.68 -21.88 0.86
C ASN A 209 -12.97 -21.03 -0.20
N LEU A 210 -12.66 -19.76 0.11
CA LEU A 210 -12.09 -18.80 -0.83
C LEU A 210 -10.68 -18.37 -0.42
N THR A 211 -10.40 -18.33 0.90
CA THR A 211 -9.15 -17.81 1.44
C THR A 211 -8.62 -18.69 2.58
N ASP A 212 -7.30 -18.60 2.85
CA ASP A 212 -6.64 -19.25 3.98
C ASP A 212 -6.67 -18.39 5.25
N PHE A 213 -7.38 -17.26 5.24
CA PHE A 213 -7.35 -16.26 6.32
C PHE A 213 -8.75 -15.66 6.58
N GLU A 214 -8.82 -14.86 7.64
CA GLU A 214 -10.04 -14.19 8.07
C GLU A 214 -10.58 -13.20 7.03
N ASP A 215 -11.89 -12.99 7.05
CA ASP A 215 -12.57 -11.93 6.31
C ASP A 215 -12.89 -10.69 7.16
N SER A 216 -12.85 -10.80 8.49
CA SER A 216 -13.28 -9.74 9.40
C SER A 216 -12.39 -9.67 10.65
N GLY A 217 -12.20 -8.46 11.18
CA GLY A 217 -11.46 -8.23 12.40
C GLY A 217 -11.85 -6.96 13.15
N LEU A 218 -11.72 -7.04 14.47
CA LEU A 218 -11.84 -5.93 15.40
C LEU A 218 -10.55 -5.85 16.22
N ILE A 219 -9.87 -4.71 16.12
CA ILE A 219 -8.58 -4.48 16.77
C ILE A 219 -8.68 -3.21 17.61
N THR A 220 -8.16 -3.24 18.83
CA THR A 220 -7.98 -2.08 19.69
C THR A 220 -6.51 -1.95 20.06
N PHE A 221 -6.03 -0.72 20.28
CA PHE A 221 -4.64 -0.41 20.57
C PHE A 221 -4.49 0.97 21.21
N ASP A 222 -3.33 1.23 21.80
CA ASP A 222 -2.90 2.55 22.20
C ASP A 222 -1.83 3.09 21.25
N PHE A 223 -1.80 4.41 21.03
CA PHE A 223 -0.68 5.07 20.35
C PHE A 223 0.47 5.31 21.31
N ILE A 224 1.70 5.05 20.90
CA ILE A 224 2.89 5.31 21.74
C ILE A 224 2.99 6.80 22.11
N LYS A 225 2.52 7.69 21.24
CA LYS A 225 2.49 9.15 21.49
C LYS A 225 1.30 9.60 22.36
N GLY A 226 0.47 8.68 22.81
CA GLY A 226 -0.75 8.93 23.61
C GLY A 226 -2.02 8.89 22.77
N GLY A 227 -3.13 8.59 23.44
CA GLY A 227 -4.44 8.34 22.83
C GLY A 227 -4.64 6.85 22.50
N MET A 228 -5.89 6.48 22.25
CA MET A 228 -6.30 5.11 21.93
C MET A 228 -6.89 5.01 20.53
N GLY A 229 -6.89 3.81 19.96
CA GLY A 229 -7.49 3.59 18.66
C GLY A 229 -8.18 2.25 18.49
N CYS A 230 -8.98 2.15 17.45
CA CYS A 230 -9.51 0.89 16.98
C CYS A 230 -9.53 0.83 15.45
N LEU A 231 -9.38 -0.39 14.95
CA LEU A 231 -9.56 -0.73 13.54
C LEU A 231 -10.62 -1.82 13.43
N SER A 232 -11.67 -1.54 12.69
CA SER A 232 -12.73 -2.47 12.35
C SER A 232 -12.71 -2.70 10.85
N TYR A 233 -12.61 -3.96 10.43
CA TYR A 233 -12.58 -4.27 9.01
C TYR A 233 -13.36 -5.53 8.65
N SER A 234 -13.86 -5.55 7.41
CA SER A 234 -14.44 -6.75 6.82
C SER A 234 -14.35 -6.68 5.29
N THR A 235 -14.06 -7.82 4.68
CA THR A 235 -14.19 -8.02 3.23
C THR A 235 -15.45 -8.76 2.85
N ALA A 236 -16.30 -9.12 3.83
CA ALA A 236 -17.57 -9.82 3.66
C ALA A 236 -18.78 -8.89 3.41
N VAL A 237 -18.55 -7.64 3.02
CA VAL A 237 -19.63 -6.70 2.68
C VAL A 237 -20.35 -7.17 1.42
N TRP A 238 -21.69 -7.07 1.42
CA TRP A 238 -22.49 -7.50 0.29
C TRP A 238 -22.27 -6.67 -0.97
N ASP A 239 -22.03 -7.34 -2.09
CA ASP A 239 -22.01 -6.87 -3.48
C ASP A 239 -20.97 -5.79 -3.83
N LYS A 240 -20.79 -4.75 -3.04
CA LYS A 240 -19.87 -3.63 -3.33
C LYS A 240 -19.23 -3.08 -2.06
N ASN A 241 -18.10 -2.38 -2.25
CA ASN A 241 -17.45 -1.67 -1.15
C ASN A 241 -18.41 -0.66 -0.52
N MET A 242 -18.35 -0.57 0.80
CA MET A 242 -19.18 0.34 1.58
C MET A 242 -18.39 1.62 1.94
N GLU A 243 -17.33 1.46 2.73
CA GLU A 243 -16.63 2.62 3.31
C GLU A 243 -15.17 2.29 3.63
N SER A 244 -14.32 3.31 3.59
CA SER A 244 -13.07 3.35 4.34
C SER A 244 -12.95 4.72 4.97
N SER A 245 -12.92 4.77 6.30
CA SER A 245 -12.96 6.03 7.04
C SER A 245 -12.00 6.08 8.21
N ILE A 246 -11.63 7.30 8.59
CA ILE A 246 -10.92 7.62 9.81
C ILE A 246 -11.68 8.71 10.56
N LEU A 247 -12.04 8.43 11.82
CA LEU A 247 -12.59 9.39 12.76
C LEU A 247 -11.51 9.75 13.77
N ILE A 248 -11.30 11.04 14.00
CA ILE A 248 -10.31 11.57 14.94
C ILE A 248 -11.04 12.44 15.95
N ILE A 249 -10.85 12.14 17.24
CA ILE A 249 -11.28 12.98 18.36
C ILE A 249 -10.02 13.48 19.06
N ALA A 250 -9.88 14.80 19.16
CA ALA A 250 -8.69 15.44 19.69
C ALA A 250 -9.06 16.64 20.57
N GLU A 251 -8.09 17.18 21.27
CA GLU A 251 -8.24 18.28 22.25
C GLU A 251 -8.89 19.53 21.62
N ASN A 252 -8.48 19.88 20.42
CA ASN A 252 -8.93 21.12 19.76
C ASN A 252 -9.91 20.87 18.61
N GLY A 253 -10.41 19.64 18.42
CA GLY A 253 -11.39 19.39 17.39
C GLY A 253 -11.63 17.91 17.08
N SER A 254 -12.57 17.71 16.18
CA SER A 254 -12.93 16.39 15.67
C SER A 254 -13.02 16.43 14.14
N VAL A 255 -12.56 15.35 13.51
CA VAL A 255 -12.53 15.21 12.05
C VAL A 255 -12.98 13.81 11.68
N LYS A 256 -13.81 13.68 10.63
CA LYS A 256 -14.07 12.40 9.96
C LYS A 256 -13.74 12.54 8.48
N ILE A 257 -12.82 11.71 8.01
CA ILE A 257 -12.56 11.48 6.60
C ILE A 257 -13.18 10.14 6.24
N GLY A 258 -14.00 10.09 5.22
CA GLY A 258 -14.77 8.92 4.82
C GLY A 258 -14.84 8.74 3.31
N GLY A 259 -16.01 8.34 2.82
CA GLY A 259 -16.18 7.89 1.46
C GLY A 259 -15.70 6.44 1.29
N GLN A 260 -15.61 5.98 0.05
CA GLN A 260 -15.24 4.58 -0.22
C GLN A 260 -13.76 4.26 0.09
N TYR A 261 -12.85 5.24 0.04
CA TYR A 261 -11.41 5.06 0.27
C TYR A 261 -10.74 6.27 0.89
N MET A 262 -11.38 6.89 1.89
CA MET A 262 -10.91 8.11 2.56
C MET A 262 -10.72 9.28 1.58
N ASN A 263 -11.65 9.46 0.68
CA ASN A 263 -11.61 10.45 -0.38
C ASN A 263 -12.45 11.71 -0.10
N GLU A 264 -13.17 11.75 1.02
CA GLU A 264 -14.07 12.84 1.38
C GLU A 264 -13.89 13.24 2.85
N VAL A 265 -13.91 14.54 3.13
CA VAL A 265 -14.01 15.03 4.51
C VAL A 265 -15.49 15.18 4.85
N GLU A 266 -16.01 14.23 5.64
CA GLU A 266 -17.44 14.17 6.02
C GLU A 266 -17.76 15.08 7.20
N TYR A 267 -16.79 15.32 8.08
CA TYR A 267 -16.95 16.19 9.23
C TYR A 267 -15.63 16.86 9.58
N CYS A 268 -15.69 18.18 9.84
CA CYS A 268 -14.56 18.97 10.34
C CYS A 268 -15.08 20.03 11.29
N HIS A 269 -14.69 19.95 12.57
CA HIS A 269 -14.90 21.01 13.53
C HIS A 269 -13.65 21.15 14.39
N ILE A 270 -12.84 22.17 14.12
CA ILE A 270 -11.56 22.44 14.76
C ILE A 270 -11.58 23.88 15.29
N LYS A 271 -11.11 24.05 16.54
CA LYS A 271 -11.07 25.34 17.24
C LYS A 271 -10.35 26.41 16.41
N ASN A 272 -11.03 27.52 16.16
CA ASN A 272 -10.52 28.67 15.42
C ASN A 272 -9.96 28.30 14.03
N TYR A 273 -10.59 27.35 13.35
CA TYR A 273 -10.17 26.91 12.03
C TYR A 273 -11.38 26.73 11.10
N GLU A 274 -11.28 27.30 9.94
CA GLU A 274 -12.22 27.09 8.84
C GLU A 274 -11.52 26.24 7.77
N MET A 275 -12.13 25.10 7.43
CA MET A 275 -11.57 24.18 6.46
C MET A 275 -11.59 24.79 5.05
N PRO A 276 -10.46 24.83 4.33
CA PRO A 276 -10.45 25.29 2.95
C PRO A 276 -11.13 24.27 2.03
N THR A 277 -11.58 24.73 0.88
CA THR A 277 -11.99 23.83 -0.20
C THR A 277 -10.78 23.04 -0.68
N LEU A 278 -10.84 21.72 -0.55
CA LEU A 278 -9.79 20.82 -1.04
C LEU A 278 -9.90 20.61 -2.55
N ALA A 279 -8.78 20.28 -3.18
CA ALA A 279 -8.77 19.85 -4.57
C ALA A 279 -9.63 18.57 -4.73
N PRO A 280 -10.21 18.32 -5.91
CA PRO A 280 -10.92 17.09 -6.20
C PRO A 280 -10.01 15.87 -6.02
N THR A 281 -10.56 14.80 -5.45
CA THR A 281 -9.86 13.51 -5.33
C THR A 281 -9.93 12.73 -6.64
N ASN A 282 -8.88 11.95 -6.93
CA ASN A 282 -8.93 11.00 -8.02
C ASN A 282 -9.93 9.87 -7.69
N PRO A 283 -10.58 9.28 -8.70
CA PRO A 283 -11.48 8.16 -8.50
C PRO A 283 -10.74 6.92 -7.95
N GLY A 284 -11.47 5.94 -7.44
CA GLY A 284 -10.93 4.63 -7.11
C GLY A 284 -10.49 3.86 -8.36
N ASN A 285 -9.52 2.96 -8.19
CA ASN A 285 -9.15 2.01 -9.22
C ASN A 285 -10.36 1.13 -9.54
N ASP A 286 -10.76 1.10 -10.80
CA ASP A 286 -11.85 0.26 -11.29
C ASP A 286 -11.25 -0.93 -12.04
N TYR A 287 -11.55 -2.13 -11.57
CA TYR A 287 -11.09 -3.39 -12.15
C TYR A 287 -12.26 -4.19 -12.76
N GLY A 288 -13.41 -3.54 -12.94
CA GLY A 288 -14.65 -4.14 -13.41
C GLY A 288 -15.42 -4.83 -12.28
N PRO A 289 -15.08 -6.07 -11.92
CA PRO A 289 -15.81 -6.81 -10.87
C PRO A 289 -15.69 -6.21 -9.46
N TYR A 290 -14.63 -5.45 -9.20
CA TYR A 290 -14.39 -4.82 -7.90
C TYR A 290 -13.66 -3.47 -8.06
N LYS A 291 -13.75 -2.66 -7.01
CA LYS A 291 -13.03 -1.38 -6.92
C LYS A 291 -11.93 -1.44 -5.85
N GLY A 292 -10.83 -0.77 -6.13
CA GLY A 292 -9.71 -0.61 -5.23
C GLY A 292 -9.62 0.80 -4.63
N SER A 293 -8.45 1.13 -4.12
CA SER A 293 -8.12 2.43 -3.55
C SER A 293 -7.91 3.52 -4.62
N ALA A 294 -7.62 4.76 -4.21
CA ALA A 294 -7.49 5.91 -5.10
C ALA A 294 -6.43 5.75 -6.20
N GLN A 295 -6.69 6.31 -7.37
CA GLN A 295 -5.80 6.28 -8.55
C GLN A 295 -4.69 7.34 -8.45
N ASN A 296 -3.79 7.22 -7.48
CA ASN A 296 -2.72 8.19 -7.21
C ASN A 296 -1.31 7.67 -7.56
N HIS A 297 -1.20 6.60 -8.36
CA HIS A 297 0.10 6.02 -8.74
C HIS A 297 0.97 6.98 -9.57
N ASN A 298 0.35 7.90 -10.32
CA ASN A 298 1.07 8.96 -11.03
C ASN A 298 1.95 9.80 -10.07
N PHE A 299 1.47 10.12 -8.88
CA PHE A 299 2.27 10.87 -7.91
C PHE A 299 3.43 10.06 -7.35
N VAL A 300 3.27 8.74 -7.22
CA VAL A 300 4.37 7.85 -6.81
C VAL A 300 5.46 7.86 -7.87
N ILE A 301 5.13 7.63 -9.15
CA ILE A 301 6.10 7.64 -10.25
C ILE A 301 6.77 9.01 -10.36
N HIS A 302 5.99 10.09 -10.27
CA HIS A 302 6.53 11.45 -10.30
C HIS A 302 7.53 11.71 -9.16
N ASN A 303 7.22 11.27 -7.94
CA ASN A 303 8.14 11.40 -6.79
C ASN A 303 9.45 10.61 -7.01
N VAL A 304 9.39 9.41 -7.63
CA VAL A 304 10.60 8.66 -8.01
C VAL A 304 11.46 9.47 -8.97
N VAL A 305 10.84 10.05 -10.00
CA VAL A 305 11.54 10.89 -11.00
C VAL A 305 12.16 12.12 -10.34
N GLU A 306 11.41 12.85 -9.49
CA GLU A 306 11.93 14.02 -8.77
C GLU A 306 13.14 13.69 -7.88
N VAL A 307 13.07 12.59 -7.13
CA VAL A 307 14.12 12.17 -6.20
C VAL A 307 15.38 11.74 -6.96
N LEU A 308 15.23 10.92 -8.00
CA LEU A 308 16.37 10.35 -8.72
C LEU A 308 17.03 11.34 -9.70
N SER A 309 16.26 12.31 -10.20
CA SER A 309 16.83 13.38 -11.05
C SER A 309 17.66 14.39 -10.26
N GLN A 310 17.59 14.39 -8.94
CA GLN A 310 18.31 15.29 -8.01
C GLN A 310 18.10 16.79 -8.31
N THR A 311 17.10 17.16 -9.09
CA THR A 311 16.89 18.54 -9.54
C THR A 311 16.08 19.38 -8.55
N THR A 312 15.34 18.75 -7.65
CA THR A 312 14.33 19.44 -6.81
C THR A 312 14.66 19.42 -5.31
N GLY A 313 15.64 18.63 -4.87
CA GLY A 313 15.89 18.38 -3.44
C GLY A 313 14.74 17.64 -2.73
N LYS A 314 13.81 17.06 -3.49
CA LYS A 314 12.69 16.29 -2.96
C LYS A 314 13.15 15.01 -2.27
N GLN A 315 12.39 14.65 -1.24
CA GLN A 315 12.59 13.40 -0.52
C GLN A 315 11.56 12.35 -0.95
N ILE A 316 11.86 11.09 -0.63
CA ILE A 316 10.92 9.98 -0.84
C ILE A 316 9.71 10.17 0.08
N THR A 317 8.52 10.26 -0.51
CA THR A 317 7.27 10.43 0.25
C THR A 317 6.90 9.17 1.04
N THR A 318 7.22 7.99 0.50
CA THR A 318 6.94 6.68 1.10
C THR A 318 8.20 5.83 1.03
N ASN A 319 9.06 5.98 2.03
CA ASN A 319 10.34 5.29 2.07
C ASN A 319 10.22 3.86 2.62
N VAL A 320 11.28 3.09 2.44
CA VAL A 320 11.34 1.68 2.83
C VAL A 320 11.18 1.46 4.35
N LEU A 321 11.59 2.43 5.20
CA LEU A 321 11.41 2.31 6.66
C LEU A 321 9.94 2.44 7.07
N GLU A 322 9.19 3.28 6.38
CA GLU A 322 7.74 3.39 6.61
C GLU A 322 7.01 2.15 6.10
N GLY A 323 7.41 1.60 4.95
CA GLY A 323 6.91 0.31 4.47
C GLY A 323 7.15 -0.82 5.46
N LEU A 324 8.35 -0.89 6.05
CA LEU A 324 8.70 -1.84 7.11
C LEU A 324 7.77 -1.67 8.34
N LYS A 325 7.47 -0.43 8.74
CA LYS A 325 6.60 -0.18 9.89
C LYS A 325 5.16 -0.65 9.67
N VAL A 326 4.64 -0.52 8.45
CA VAL A 326 3.33 -1.07 8.11
C VAL A 326 3.33 -2.59 8.24
N VAL A 327 4.35 -3.27 7.73
CA VAL A 327 4.52 -4.72 7.88
C VAL A 327 4.63 -5.14 9.35
N ASP A 328 5.43 -4.43 10.15
CA ASP A 328 5.61 -4.66 11.59
C ASP A 328 4.26 -4.58 12.35
N ILE A 329 3.47 -3.54 12.11
CA ILE A 329 2.15 -3.37 12.73
C ILE A 329 1.22 -4.52 12.35
N ILE A 330 1.12 -4.86 11.06
CA ILE A 330 0.25 -5.95 10.59
C ILE A 330 0.68 -7.28 11.20
N GLN A 331 1.97 -7.58 11.22
CA GLN A 331 2.49 -8.83 11.79
C GLN A 331 2.24 -8.91 13.31
N LYS A 332 2.39 -7.81 14.06
CA LYS A 332 2.03 -7.74 15.48
C LYS A 332 0.54 -8.05 15.72
N ILE A 333 -0.34 -7.54 14.86
CA ILE A 333 -1.77 -7.82 14.91
C ILE A 333 -2.03 -9.31 14.65
N TYR A 334 -1.46 -9.87 13.59
CA TYR A 334 -1.66 -11.28 13.24
C TYR A 334 -1.04 -12.28 14.22
N ALA A 335 0.04 -11.92 14.91
CA ALA A 335 0.62 -12.73 15.98
C ALA A 335 -0.36 -13.02 17.13
N LEU A 336 -1.42 -12.22 17.29
CA LEU A 336 -2.48 -12.47 18.29
C LEU A 336 -3.47 -13.56 17.85
N LYS A 337 -3.58 -13.84 16.54
CA LYS A 337 -4.39 -14.94 15.99
C LYS A 337 -3.80 -16.30 16.40
N GLU A 338 -2.49 -16.44 16.33
CA GLU A 338 -1.79 -17.68 16.67
C GLU A 338 -1.85 -18.01 18.18
N LYS A 339 -1.71 -17.01 19.04
CA LYS A 339 -1.75 -17.19 20.50
C LYS A 339 -3.08 -17.76 21.01
N LYS A 340 -4.21 -17.40 20.41
CA LYS A 340 -5.53 -17.92 20.80
C LYS A 340 -5.73 -19.40 20.43
N ASN A 341 -5.16 -19.86 19.33
CA ASN A 341 -5.25 -21.25 18.91
C ASN A 341 -4.49 -22.21 19.84
N HIS A 342 -3.47 -21.74 20.56
CA HIS A 342 -2.77 -22.52 21.57
C HIS A 342 -3.53 -22.61 22.90
N LEU A 343 -4.31 -21.59 23.27
CA LEU A 343 -5.10 -21.56 24.50
C LEU A 343 -6.43 -22.34 24.40
N SER A 344 -6.96 -22.53 23.19
CA SER A 344 -8.19 -23.29 22.95
C SER A 344 -7.99 -24.81 22.80
N ARG A 345 -6.77 -25.31 22.87
CA ARG A 345 -6.40 -26.74 22.80
C ARG A 345 -5.93 -27.32 24.15
N GLY A 346 -6.12 -26.58 25.24
CA GLY A 346 -5.79 -26.98 26.61
C GLY A 346 -7.01 -27.39 27.45
#